data_8c33799998f656e27ace9df07fc21002
#
_entry.id   8c33799998f656e27ace9df07fc21002
#
_cell.length_a   1.000
_cell.length_b   1.000
_cell.length_c   1.000
_cell.angle_alpha   90.00
_cell.angle_beta   90.00
_cell.angle_gamma   90.00
#
_symmetry.space_group_name_H-M   'P 1'
#
loop_
_entity.id
_entity.type
_entity.pdbx_description
1 polymer ?
#
loop_
_entity_poly.entity_id
_entity_poly.type
_entity_poly.pdbx_seq_one_letter_code
_entity_poly.pdbx_strand_id
1 'polypeptide(L)' 'MRNNQLQKYKLLGLNIAYYRKKCGLSQSALAELINISRTHMSRIETADCAVSLDVVFDICDNLHITPMHLFDFRE' A
#
# COMPACT_ATOMS: atom_id res chain seq x y z
N MET A 1 10.59 -0.71 -11.38
CA MET A 1 9.95 0.63 -11.22
C MET A 1 10.85 1.69 -11.81
N ARG A 2 10.29 2.66 -12.50
CA ARG A 2 11.09 3.75 -13.09
C ARG A 2 11.39 4.82 -12.04
N ASN A 3 12.61 5.36 -12.06
CA ASN A 3 13.07 6.33 -11.06
C ASN A 3 12.23 7.61 -11.02
N ASN A 4 11.71 8.07 -12.16
CA ASN A 4 10.92 9.31 -12.20
C ASN A 4 9.53 9.17 -11.57
N GLN A 5 9.14 7.97 -11.16
CA GLN A 5 7.88 7.73 -10.45
C GLN A 5 8.09 7.38 -8.98
N LEU A 6 9.33 7.35 -8.53
CA LEU A 6 9.66 6.92 -7.16
C LEU A 6 8.92 7.70 -6.10
N GLN A 7 8.84 9.03 -6.25
CA GLN A 7 8.17 9.88 -5.26
C GLN A 7 6.68 9.53 -5.11
N LYS A 8 6.01 9.23 -6.22
CA LYS A 8 4.60 8.81 -6.18
C LYS A 8 4.43 7.47 -5.49
N TYR A 9 5.35 6.52 -5.73
CA TYR A 9 5.30 5.24 -5.05
C TYR A 9 5.60 5.38 -3.56
N LYS A 10 6.49 6.30 -3.17
CA LYS A 10 6.74 6.59 -1.76
C LYS A 10 5.49 7.13 -1.07
N LEU A 11 4.79 8.08 -1.70
CA LEU A 11 3.57 8.63 -1.15
C LEU A 11 2.47 7.58 -1.06
N LEU A 12 2.33 6.75 -2.09
CA LEU A 12 1.38 5.64 -2.07
C LEU A 12 1.69 4.67 -0.93
N GLY A 13 2.96 4.30 -0.75
CA GLY A 13 3.37 3.41 0.33
C GLY A 13 3.08 3.99 1.72
N LEU A 14 3.33 5.28 1.90
CA LEU A 14 3.01 5.97 3.16
C LEU A 14 1.50 5.96 3.42
N ASN A 15 0.68 6.18 2.40
CA ASN A 15 -0.77 6.15 2.54
C ASN A 15 -1.27 4.75 2.88
N ILE A 16 -0.72 3.72 2.26
CA ILE A 16 -1.05 2.33 2.59
C ILE A 16 -0.74 2.06 4.06
N ALA A 17 0.45 2.42 4.51
CA ALA A 17 0.84 2.21 5.91
C ALA A 17 -0.06 2.98 6.88
N TYR A 18 -0.41 4.21 6.53
CA TYR A 18 -1.29 5.05 7.35
C TYR A 18 -2.65 4.38 7.56
N TYR A 19 -3.33 3.99 6.47
CA TYR A 19 -4.66 3.39 6.58
C TYR A 19 -4.61 1.99 7.18
N ARG A 20 -3.55 1.22 6.91
CA ARG A 20 -3.33 -0.07 7.55
C ARG A 20 -3.27 0.07 9.07
N LYS A 21 -2.44 1.00 9.56
CA LYS A 21 -2.28 1.24 11.00
C LYS A 21 -3.57 1.77 11.61
N LYS A 22 -4.29 2.60 10.89
CA LYS A 22 -5.58 3.13 11.33
C LYS A 22 -6.60 2.02 11.54
N CYS A 23 -6.52 0.95 10.75
CA CYS A 23 -7.35 -0.24 10.91
C CYS A 23 -6.81 -1.22 11.98
N GLY A 24 -5.70 -0.89 12.61
CA GLY A 24 -5.11 -1.76 13.64
C GLY A 24 -4.43 -3.00 13.10
N LEU A 25 -4.04 -3.01 11.82
CA LEU A 25 -3.44 -4.19 11.18
C LEU A 25 -1.91 -4.05 11.10
N SER A 26 -1.21 -5.15 11.41
CA SER A 26 0.22 -5.25 11.12
C SER A 26 0.45 -5.47 9.62
N GLN A 27 1.69 -5.31 9.16
CA GLN A 27 2.04 -5.65 7.79
C GLN A 27 1.72 -7.13 7.50
N SER A 28 2.05 -8.02 8.44
CA SER A 28 1.76 -9.44 8.28
C SER A 28 0.27 -9.72 8.17
N ALA A 29 -0.54 -9.06 8.99
CA ALA A 29 -1.99 -9.27 8.97
C ALA A 29 -2.61 -8.83 7.65
N LEU A 30 -2.25 -7.65 7.15
CA LEU A 30 -2.78 -7.20 5.86
C LEU A 30 -2.27 -8.07 4.72
N ALA A 31 -0.99 -8.42 4.73
CA ALA A 31 -0.40 -9.29 3.71
C ALA A 31 -1.15 -10.63 3.63
N GLU A 32 -1.47 -11.21 4.78
CA GLU A 32 -2.24 -12.46 4.83
C GLU A 32 -3.62 -12.30 4.21
N LEU A 33 -4.31 -11.21 4.53
CA LEU A 33 -5.66 -10.94 3.99
C LEU A 33 -5.70 -10.84 2.47
N ILE A 34 -4.62 -10.32 1.86
CA ILE A 34 -4.56 -10.13 0.41
C ILE A 34 -3.63 -11.15 -0.26
N ASN A 35 -3.21 -12.17 0.48
CA ASN A 35 -2.46 -13.31 -0.04
C ASN A 35 -1.12 -12.94 -0.68
N ILE A 36 -0.39 -12.05 -0.03
CA ILE A 36 1.01 -11.75 -0.39
C ILE A 36 1.89 -11.97 0.84
N SER A 37 3.21 -12.01 0.65
CA SER A 37 4.14 -12.16 1.76
C SER A 37 4.28 -10.85 2.55
N ARG A 38 4.66 -10.95 3.82
CA ARG A 38 4.99 -9.78 4.63
C ARG A 38 6.14 -8.99 4.00
N THR A 39 7.13 -9.67 3.46
CA THR A 39 8.26 -9.01 2.78
C THR A 39 7.77 -8.18 1.60
N HIS A 40 6.84 -8.73 0.81
CA HIS A 40 6.25 -7.99 -0.31
C HIS A 40 5.50 -6.76 0.18
N MET A 41 4.70 -6.90 1.25
CA MET A 41 3.98 -5.75 1.83
C MET A 41 4.95 -4.67 2.29
N SER A 42 6.03 -5.05 2.97
CA SER A 42 7.04 -4.10 3.42
C SER A 42 7.67 -3.35 2.25
N ARG A 43 7.98 -4.05 1.16
CA ARG A 43 8.56 -3.44 -0.04
C ARG A 43 7.61 -2.46 -0.72
N ILE A 44 6.32 -2.77 -0.72
CA ILE A 44 5.30 -1.87 -1.25
C ILE A 44 5.26 -0.59 -0.42
N GLU A 45 5.23 -0.71 0.91
CA GLU A 45 5.12 0.44 1.80
C GLU A 45 6.37 1.33 1.79
N THR A 46 7.54 0.76 1.49
CA THR A 46 8.80 1.52 1.42
C THR A 46 9.19 1.91 0.00
N ALA A 47 8.37 1.60 -0.98
CA ALA A 47 8.62 1.87 -2.41
C ALA A 47 9.86 1.16 -2.95
N ASP A 48 10.17 -0.02 -2.44
CA ASP A 48 11.24 -0.87 -2.98
C ASP A 48 10.79 -1.67 -4.21
N CYS A 49 9.50 -1.66 -4.51
CA CYS A 49 8.97 -2.28 -5.72
C CYS A 49 7.71 -1.56 -6.16
N ALA A 50 7.36 -1.72 -7.43
CA ALA A 50 6.07 -1.27 -7.92
C ALA A 50 4.96 -2.16 -7.36
N VAL A 51 3.73 -1.67 -7.37
CA VAL A 51 2.56 -2.42 -6.91
C VAL A 51 1.55 -2.50 -8.05
N SER A 52 0.95 -3.68 -8.22
CA SER A 52 -0.10 -3.85 -9.23
C SER A 52 -1.40 -3.19 -8.76
N LEU A 53 -2.25 -2.84 -9.72
CA LEU A 53 -3.58 -2.32 -9.38
C LEU A 53 -4.43 -3.37 -8.67
N ASP A 54 -4.29 -4.65 -9.01
CA ASP A 54 -5.00 -5.70 -8.30
C ASP A 54 -4.69 -5.67 -6.80
N VAL A 55 -3.40 -5.54 -6.44
CA VAL A 55 -3.00 -5.46 -5.05
C VAL A 55 -3.53 -4.18 -4.40
N VAL A 56 -3.48 -3.05 -5.12
CA VAL A 56 -4.04 -1.78 -4.62
C VAL A 56 -5.52 -1.94 -4.29
N PHE A 57 -6.29 -2.55 -5.20
CA PHE A 57 -7.72 -2.74 -4.99
C PHE A 57 -8.00 -3.70 -3.84
N ASP A 58 -7.22 -4.78 -3.71
CA ASP A 58 -7.34 -5.71 -2.57
C ASP A 58 -7.07 -5.00 -1.24
N ILE A 59 -6.06 -4.13 -1.21
CA ILE A 59 -5.77 -3.33 -0.01
C ILE A 59 -6.97 -2.45 0.33
N CYS A 60 -7.52 -1.75 -0.66
CA CYS A 60 -8.67 -0.88 -0.45
C CYS A 60 -9.87 -1.65 0.10
N ASP A 61 -10.15 -2.82 -0.47
CA ASP A 61 -11.28 -3.65 -0.03
C ASP A 61 -11.12 -4.07 1.43
N ASN A 62 -9.91 -4.46 1.82
CA ASN A 62 -9.65 -4.96 3.17
C ASN A 62 -9.52 -3.84 4.20
N LEU A 63 -9.16 -2.64 3.79
CA LEU A 63 -9.08 -1.48 4.69
C LEU A 63 -10.36 -0.65 4.68
N HIS A 64 -11.36 -1.03 3.86
CA HIS A 64 -12.64 -0.33 3.73
C HIS A 64 -12.45 1.14 3.32
N ILE A 65 -11.56 1.37 2.38
CA ILE A 65 -11.29 2.68 1.80
C ILE A 65 -11.44 2.62 0.29
N THR A 66 -11.52 3.78 -0.34
CA THR A 66 -11.55 3.86 -1.81
C THR A 66 -10.13 4.06 -2.33
N PRO A 67 -9.86 3.74 -3.61
CA PRO A 67 -8.56 4.05 -4.20
C PRO A 67 -8.17 5.51 -4.09
N MET A 68 -9.14 6.42 -4.09
CA MET A 68 -8.87 7.85 -3.95
C MET A 68 -8.12 8.17 -2.65
N HIS A 69 -8.38 7.44 -1.56
CA HIS A 69 -7.66 7.63 -0.30
C HIS A 69 -6.17 7.33 -0.46
N LEU A 70 -5.84 6.26 -1.20
CA LEU A 70 -4.45 5.86 -1.39
C LEU A 70 -3.71 6.77 -2.37
N PHE A 71 -4.40 7.34 -3.34
CA PHE A 71 -3.80 8.18 -4.37
C PHE A 71 -3.91 9.68 -4.06
N ASP A 72 -4.32 10.04 -2.87
CA ASP A 72 -4.31 11.43 -2.41
C ASP A 72 -2.89 11.79 -1.95
N PHE A 73 -2.15 12.45 -2.84
CA PHE A 73 -0.75 12.80 -2.62
C PHE A 73 -0.57 14.26 -2.20
N ARG A 74 -1.59 14.89 -1.69
CA ARG A 74 -1.48 16.25 -1.16
C ARG A 74 -0.63 16.23 0.11
N GLU A 75 0.22 17.21 0.24
CA GLU A 75 1.10 17.36 1.40
C GLU A 75 0.62 18.47 2.33
#